data_32c54ab6b7fdc0ed7398721f964fac19
#
_entry.id   32c54ab6b7fdc0ed7398721f964fac19
#
_cell.length_a   1.000
_cell.length_b   1.000
_cell.length_c   1.000
_cell.angle_alpha   90.00
_cell.angle_beta   90.00
_cell.angle_gamma   90.00
#
_symmetry.space_group_name_H-M   'P 1'
#
loop_
_entity.id
_entity.type
_entity.pdbx_description
1 polymer ?
#
loop_
_entity_poly.entity_id
_entity_poly.type
_entity_poly.pdbx_seq_one_letter_code
_entity_poly.pdbx_strand_id
1 'polypeptide(L)'
;MKYRSFILLFLSTILFCGCKKEIDTIGLSLQDDDLLNAQFMELPITAYSVLEDSLYTKNLLNNVVGTVNDPVFGRTEAGFCTQFDLAGSNTVLIGPDEVVSLDSVVLSLQYSGFFGDTLSPMLFEVYELSEQLDKDNYYSNDDHPSHFGTNLLYSNASFYPRPTTPVTLDTIRYAAHARLRLSNDFGNRLLYMSSSDLANTAAFQSAFYGLVVKATTATRGAGSLSYISLASAMSGITIYYTTDNTDHKKYTFPISTNCVRYNFFTHDYSSASTDFRRQVIQQDTTLGRQMLYVQPMAGVKTHISMPALMDTLYGKRYVINRAELVITNVSTDASYFFQPYNLGLQLVTSAGTTTYLPDDASFTSSNYFGGVYDENTKEYRFRITNYIQQLQRNGINDKGINIVISGAGIRGNRLVLRGTDPSFADRLRLEVYYTAY
;
A
#
# COMPACT_ATOMS: atom_id res chain seq x y z
N MET A 1 -69.39 -22.84 -13.40
CA MET A 1 -67.98 -22.45 -13.66
C MET A 1 -67.68 -20.94 -13.63
N LYS A 2 -68.65 -20.05 -13.63
CA LYS A 2 -68.43 -18.58 -13.68
C LYS A 2 -68.07 -17.93 -12.32
N TYR A 3 -68.44 -18.54 -11.20
CA TYR A 3 -68.15 -17.98 -9.84
C TYR A 3 -66.73 -18.28 -9.32
N ARG A 4 -66.10 -19.36 -9.81
CA ARG A 4 -64.72 -19.69 -9.40
C ARG A 4 -63.67 -18.73 -9.97
N SER A 5 -63.89 -18.20 -11.17
CA SER A 5 -62.97 -17.20 -11.82
C SER A 5 -63.12 -15.83 -11.17
N PHE A 6 -64.24 -15.46 -10.62
CA PHE A 6 -64.46 -14.18 -9.94
C PHE A 6 -63.83 -14.16 -8.57
N ILE A 7 -63.84 -15.29 -7.85
CA ILE A 7 -63.19 -15.43 -6.52
C ILE A 7 -61.66 -15.41 -6.68
N LEU A 8 -61.11 -16.00 -7.72
CA LEU A 8 -59.65 -15.93 -8.00
C LEU A 8 -59.21 -14.53 -8.41
N LEU A 9 -60.02 -13.76 -9.12
CA LEU A 9 -59.71 -12.37 -9.47
C LEU A 9 -59.75 -11.44 -8.24
N PHE A 10 -60.73 -11.69 -7.31
CA PHE A 10 -60.84 -10.92 -6.06
C PHE A 10 -59.76 -11.26 -5.06
N LEU A 11 -59.29 -12.53 -5.02
CA LEU A 11 -58.17 -12.94 -4.17
C LEU A 11 -56.82 -12.42 -4.68
N SER A 12 -56.69 -12.22 -6.03
CA SER A 12 -55.48 -11.63 -6.62
C SER A 12 -55.36 -10.14 -6.37
N THR A 13 -56.46 -9.40 -6.19
CA THR A 13 -56.45 -7.96 -5.86
C THR A 13 -56.10 -7.66 -4.39
N ILE A 14 -56.29 -8.62 -3.48
CA ILE A 14 -55.93 -8.46 -2.05
C ILE A 14 -54.44 -8.64 -1.81
N LEU A 15 -53.72 -9.32 -2.73
CA LEU A 15 -52.26 -9.53 -2.57
C LEU A 15 -51.38 -8.31 -2.99
N PHE A 16 -51.97 -7.25 -3.54
CA PHE A 16 -51.27 -6.01 -3.89
C PHE A 16 -51.47 -4.86 -2.90
N CYS A 17 -52.20 -5.06 -1.79
CA CYS A 17 -52.13 -4.19 -0.62
C CYS A 17 -50.86 -4.51 0.18
N GLY A 18 -49.70 -4.38 -0.44
CA GLY A 18 -48.42 -4.31 0.26
C GLY A 18 -48.46 -3.07 1.15
N CYS A 19 -48.44 -3.26 2.46
CA CYS A 19 -48.19 -2.19 3.41
C CYS A 19 -46.95 -1.44 2.93
N LYS A 20 -47.15 -0.20 2.47
CA LYS A 20 -46.06 0.78 2.54
C LYS A 20 -45.73 0.84 4.04
N LYS A 21 -44.60 0.26 4.40
CA LYS A 21 -44.00 0.51 5.69
C LYS A 21 -43.75 2.02 5.70
N GLU A 22 -44.60 2.75 6.32
CA GLU A 22 -44.30 4.14 6.66
C GLU A 22 -42.97 4.08 7.40
N ILE A 23 -41.97 4.82 6.90
CA ILE A 23 -40.74 5.03 7.62
C ILE A 23 -41.17 5.51 8.99
N ASP A 24 -40.94 4.68 10.01
CA ASP A 24 -41.24 5.01 11.38
C ASP A 24 -40.70 6.39 11.69
N THR A 25 -41.56 7.36 11.78
CA THR A 25 -41.28 8.73 12.20
C THR A 25 -41.11 8.80 13.73
N ILE A 26 -40.76 7.67 14.36
CA ILE A 26 -40.36 7.63 15.78
C ILE A 26 -39.05 8.39 15.90
N GLY A 27 -39.15 9.63 16.31
CA GLY A 27 -38.03 10.58 16.44
C GLY A 27 -38.18 11.88 15.65
N LEU A 28 -39.15 11.99 14.73
CA LEU A 28 -39.44 13.25 14.02
C LEU A 28 -40.40 14.15 14.83
N SER A 29 -40.92 13.72 15.98
CA SER A 29 -41.66 14.54 16.92
C SER A 29 -40.81 15.07 18.09
N LEU A 30 -39.49 15.01 18.00
CA LEU A 30 -38.63 15.91 18.76
C LEU A 30 -39.01 17.32 18.28
N GLN A 31 -39.43 18.16 19.20
CA GLN A 31 -39.95 19.50 18.93
C GLN A 31 -39.06 20.21 17.89
N ASP A 32 -39.69 20.81 16.89
CA ASP A 32 -39.03 21.54 15.82
C ASP A 32 -38.00 22.60 16.31
N ASP A 33 -38.13 23.05 17.55
CA ASP A 33 -37.19 23.96 18.21
C ASP A 33 -35.85 23.32 18.60
N ASP A 34 -35.79 22.01 18.89
CA ASP A 34 -34.53 21.33 19.26
C ASP A 34 -33.71 20.87 18.05
N LEU A 35 -34.35 20.67 16.90
CA LEU A 35 -33.66 20.35 15.62
C LEU A 35 -33.10 21.59 14.93
N LEU A 36 -33.56 22.79 15.26
CA LEU A 36 -33.20 24.06 14.61
C LEU A 36 -31.89 24.69 15.14
N ASN A 37 -31.24 24.11 16.17
CA ASN A 37 -30.06 24.69 16.79
C ASN A 37 -28.73 24.06 16.33
N ALA A 38 -28.73 23.17 15.36
CA ALA A 38 -27.48 22.68 14.75
C ALA A 38 -26.85 23.78 13.92
N GLN A 39 -25.68 24.24 14.36
CA GLN A 39 -24.90 25.28 13.69
C GLN A 39 -23.74 24.65 12.93
N PHE A 40 -23.27 25.34 11.92
CA PHE A 40 -22.11 24.96 11.12
C PHE A 40 -21.01 26.00 11.28
N MET A 41 -19.77 25.52 11.41
CA MET A 41 -18.58 26.36 11.28
C MET A 41 -17.49 25.62 10.53
N GLU A 42 -16.66 26.35 9.83
CA GLU A 42 -15.40 25.87 9.31
C GLU A 42 -14.27 26.34 10.22
N LEU A 43 -13.49 25.41 10.77
CA LEU A 43 -12.36 25.75 11.63
C LEU A 43 -11.11 25.99 10.78
N PRO A 44 -10.43 27.13 10.99
CA PRO A 44 -9.14 27.38 10.35
C PRO A 44 -8.11 26.33 10.75
N ILE A 45 -7.48 25.73 9.75
CA ILE A 45 -6.40 24.77 9.89
C ILE A 45 -5.18 25.25 9.12
N THR A 46 -4.00 24.80 9.55
CA THR A 46 -2.75 24.98 8.80
C THR A 46 -2.21 23.62 8.41
N ALA A 47 -1.66 23.51 7.21
CA ALA A 47 -1.09 22.28 6.73
C ALA A 47 0.17 22.53 5.90
N TYR A 48 1.10 21.59 5.94
CA TYR A 48 2.31 21.57 5.13
C TYR A 48 2.83 20.14 4.96
N SER A 49 3.59 19.92 3.90
CA SER A 49 4.14 18.61 3.61
C SER A 49 5.58 18.49 4.10
N VAL A 50 5.93 17.35 4.67
CA VAL A 50 7.25 17.04 5.21
C VAL A 50 7.70 15.65 4.81
N LEU A 51 9.00 15.41 4.78
CA LEU A 51 9.54 14.06 4.60
C LEU A 51 9.07 13.15 5.72
N GLU A 52 8.85 11.88 5.39
CA GLU A 52 8.62 10.83 6.38
C GLU A 52 9.97 10.31 6.88
N ASP A 53 10.07 10.00 8.19
CA ASP A 53 11.35 9.59 8.79
C ASP A 53 11.73 8.18 8.34
N SER A 54 10.96 7.18 8.76
CA SER A 54 11.18 5.79 8.38
C SER A 54 9.87 5.00 8.43
N LEU A 55 9.83 3.89 7.69
CA LEU A 55 8.67 3.02 7.60
C LEU A 55 9.08 1.56 7.82
N TYR A 56 8.37 0.86 8.72
CA TYR A 56 8.55 -0.57 8.90
C TYR A 56 8.10 -1.35 7.66
N THR A 57 8.99 -2.18 7.10
CA THR A 57 8.75 -2.87 5.83
C THR A 57 8.90 -4.39 5.88
N LYS A 58 9.20 -4.96 7.05
CA LYS A 58 9.40 -6.40 7.23
C LYS A 58 8.09 -7.19 7.12
N ASN A 59 8.13 -8.29 6.41
CA ASN A 59 7.07 -9.30 6.28
C ASN A 59 5.69 -8.73 5.87
N LEU A 60 5.70 -7.66 5.08
CA LEU A 60 4.48 -7.09 4.53
C LEU A 60 3.80 -8.04 3.54
N LEU A 61 2.52 -7.81 3.27
CA LEU A 61 1.70 -8.64 2.38
C LEU A 61 2.26 -8.69 0.96
N ASN A 62 2.73 -7.54 0.45
CA ASN A 62 3.35 -7.41 -0.86
C ASN A 62 4.75 -6.83 -0.74
N ASN A 63 5.59 -7.18 -1.71
CA ASN A 63 6.88 -6.56 -1.89
C ASN A 63 6.87 -5.73 -3.18
N VAL A 64 7.66 -4.66 -3.21
CA VAL A 64 7.66 -3.70 -4.31
C VAL A 64 9.00 -3.69 -5.01
N VAL A 65 8.98 -3.71 -6.34
CA VAL A 65 10.20 -3.63 -7.15
C VAL A 65 9.98 -2.78 -8.39
N GLY A 66 10.93 -1.92 -8.70
CA GLY A 66 10.91 -1.09 -9.90
C GLY A 66 11.35 0.34 -9.65
N THR A 67 11.22 1.15 -10.68
CA THR A 67 11.55 2.58 -10.65
C THR A 67 10.45 3.38 -11.32
N VAL A 68 10.07 4.48 -10.68
CA VAL A 68 9.13 5.48 -11.22
C VAL A 68 9.79 6.84 -11.27
N ASN A 69 9.63 7.53 -12.41
CA ASN A 69 10.02 8.92 -12.59
C ASN A 69 8.76 9.78 -12.65
N ASP A 70 8.42 10.42 -11.54
CA ASP A 70 7.23 11.24 -11.38
C ASP A 70 7.57 12.72 -11.63
N PRO A 71 6.83 13.45 -12.48
CA PRO A 71 7.12 14.86 -12.77
C PRO A 71 6.96 15.79 -11.56
N VAL A 72 6.21 15.38 -10.55
CA VAL A 72 5.98 16.16 -9.32
C VAL A 72 6.92 15.72 -8.20
N PHE A 73 7.05 14.42 -7.99
CA PHE A 73 7.76 13.84 -6.84
C PHE A 73 9.19 13.37 -7.16
N GLY A 74 9.64 13.44 -8.42
CA GLY A 74 10.96 12.97 -8.80
C GLY A 74 11.05 11.46 -8.97
N ARG A 75 12.22 10.89 -8.71
CA ARG A 75 12.49 9.46 -8.92
C ARG A 75 12.32 8.68 -7.63
N THR A 76 11.60 7.58 -7.71
CA THR A 76 11.46 6.59 -6.65
C THR A 76 11.95 5.24 -7.14
N GLU A 77 12.81 4.59 -6.37
CA GLU A 77 13.28 3.24 -6.59
C GLU A 77 12.83 2.35 -5.43
N ALA A 78 12.37 1.15 -5.77
CA ALA A 78 11.96 0.13 -4.82
C ALA A 78 12.65 -1.19 -5.13
N GLY A 79 13.08 -1.87 -4.08
CA GLY A 79 13.59 -3.21 -4.13
C GLY A 79 13.17 -4.00 -2.89
N PHE A 80 13.41 -5.29 -2.93
CA PHE A 80 13.17 -6.14 -1.78
C PHE A 80 14.25 -7.21 -1.64
N CYS A 81 14.36 -7.77 -0.45
CA CYS A 81 15.08 -9.00 -0.21
C CYS A 81 14.17 -10.05 0.40
N THR A 82 14.54 -11.32 0.22
CA THR A 82 13.77 -12.46 0.75
C THR A 82 14.63 -13.69 0.95
N GLN A 83 14.34 -14.42 2.01
CA GLN A 83 14.79 -15.78 2.22
C GLN A 83 13.93 -16.77 1.43
N PHE A 84 14.38 -18.00 1.33
CA PHE A 84 13.66 -19.12 0.73
C PHE A 84 13.57 -20.28 1.72
N ASP A 85 12.68 -21.21 1.40
CA ASP A 85 12.38 -22.38 2.22
C ASP A 85 12.58 -23.67 1.41
N LEU A 86 12.58 -24.79 2.08
CA LEU A 86 12.45 -26.11 1.46
C LEU A 86 10.98 -26.50 1.37
N ALA A 87 10.60 -27.21 0.31
CA ALA A 87 9.25 -27.77 0.19
C ALA A 87 8.99 -28.92 1.20
N GLY A 88 10.02 -29.41 1.85
CA GLY A 88 9.97 -30.46 2.86
C GLY A 88 11.32 -30.68 3.52
N SER A 89 11.35 -31.39 4.64
CA SER A 89 12.59 -31.77 5.34
C SER A 89 13.27 -32.92 4.64
N ASN A 90 14.61 -33.03 4.80
CA ASN A 90 15.44 -34.07 4.18
C ASN A 90 15.23 -34.17 2.67
N THR A 91 15.27 -33.04 2.01
CA THR A 91 15.07 -32.93 0.56
C THR A 91 16.23 -33.61 -0.17
N VAL A 92 15.89 -34.49 -1.10
CA VAL A 92 16.85 -35.20 -1.98
C VAL A 92 16.57 -34.69 -3.41
N LEU A 93 17.51 -33.95 -3.99
CA LEU A 93 17.43 -33.45 -5.36
C LEU A 93 18.03 -34.48 -6.35
N ILE A 94 19.11 -35.13 -5.96
CA ILE A 94 19.86 -36.12 -6.74
C ILE A 94 19.90 -37.42 -5.96
N GLY A 95 19.40 -38.47 -6.58
CA GLY A 95 19.48 -39.84 -6.02
C GLY A 95 20.90 -40.43 -6.05
N PRO A 96 21.14 -41.53 -5.33
CA PRO A 96 22.38 -42.27 -5.43
C PRO A 96 22.64 -42.70 -6.89
N ASP A 97 23.85 -42.48 -7.40
CA ASP A 97 24.31 -42.88 -8.73
C ASP A 97 23.56 -42.24 -9.93
N GLU A 98 22.68 -41.26 -9.69
CA GLU A 98 22.01 -40.53 -10.77
C GLU A 98 22.99 -39.58 -11.49
N VAL A 99 23.02 -39.64 -12.83
CA VAL A 99 23.71 -38.65 -13.67
C VAL A 99 22.75 -37.47 -13.92
N VAL A 100 23.11 -36.28 -13.46
CA VAL A 100 22.25 -35.12 -13.48
C VAL A 100 22.84 -33.97 -14.31
N SER A 101 21.98 -33.31 -15.08
CA SER A 101 22.32 -32.07 -15.79
C SER A 101 21.28 -31.00 -15.51
N LEU A 102 21.74 -29.77 -15.20
CA LEU A 102 20.86 -28.61 -15.04
C LEU A 102 20.36 -28.14 -16.42
N ASP A 103 19.05 -28.02 -16.57
CA ASP A 103 18.41 -27.45 -17.76
C ASP A 103 18.28 -25.91 -17.61
N SER A 104 17.73 -25.47 -16.50
CA SER A 104 17.59 -24.04 -16.18
C SER A 104 17.22 -23.79 -14.71
N VAL A 105 17.42 -22.55 -14.27
CA VAL A 105 16.94 -22.07 -12.98
C VAL A 105 16.18 -20.76 -13.17
N VAL A 106 14.99 -20.65 -12.57
CA VAL A 106 14.07 -19.54 -12.79
C VAL A 106 13.57 -19.01 -11.45
N LEU A 107 13.74 -17.70 -11.23
CA LEU A 107 13.05 -16.98 -10.17
C LEU A 107 11.68 -16.53 -10.72
N SER A 108 10.62 -17.04 -10.14
CA SER A 108 9.24 -16.66 -10.45
C SER A 108 8.73 -15.71 -9.37
N LEU A 109 8.04 -14.62 -9.78
CA LEU A 109 7.54 -13.58 -8.90
C LEU A 109 6.09 -13.24 -9.29
N GLN A 110 5.12 -13.66 -8.48
CA GLN A 110 3.70 -13.42 -8.77
C GLN A 110 3.33 -11.96 -8.57
N TYR A 111 2.74 -11.36 -9.58
CA TYR A 111 2.20 -10.01 -9.47
C TYR A 111 0.91 -10.00 -8.61
N SER A 112 0.79 -8.95 -7.79
CA SER A 112 -0.44 -8.61 -7.05
C SER A 112 -0.99 -7.24 -7.46
N GLY A 113 -0.27 -6.49 -8.30
CA GLY A 113 -0.64 -5.18 -8.82
C GLY A 113 0.56 -4.42 -9.36
N PHE A 114 0.33 -3.13 -9.64
CA PHE A 114 1.37 -2.24 -10.14
C PHE A 114 1.01 -0.77 -9.90
N PHE A 115 1.98 0.11 -10.13
CA PHE A 115 1.81 1.57 -10.22
C PHE A 115 2.75 2.11 -11.28
N GLY A 116 2.30 3.10 -12.06
CA GLY A 116 3.09 3.71 -13.13
C GLY A 116 2.85 3.08 -14.50
N ASP A 117 3.80 3.30 -15.43
CA ASP A 117 3.72 2.88 -16.82
C ASP A 117 4.37 1.51 -17.05
N THR A 118 3.57 0.47 -17.17
CA THR A 118 4.03 -0.91 -17.45
C THR A 118 4.52 -1.13 -18.88
N LEU A 119 4.36 -0.15 -19.78
CA LEU A 119 4.94 -0.19 -21.12
C LEU A 119 6.40 0.27 -21.13
N SER A 120 6.88 0.87 -20.03
CA SER A 120 8.28 1.18 -19.83
C SER A 120 9.07 -0.08 -19.47
N PRO A 121 10.12 -0.45 -20.23
CA PRO A 121 10.92 -1.64 -19.93
C PRO A 121 11.74 -1.45 -18.64
N MET A 122 11.89 -2.53 -17.90
CA MET A 122 12.75 -2.62 -16.72
C MET A 122 14.00 -3.43 -16.98
N LEU A 123 15.07 -3.09 -16.28
CA LEU A 123 16.28 -3.91 -16.12
C LEU A 123 16.27 -4.45 -14.71
N PHE A 124 16.05 -5.75 -14.58
CA PHE A 124 16.14 -6.42 -13.29
C PHE A 124 17.59 -6.68 -12.91
N GLU A 125 17.85 -6.65 -11.64
CA GLU A 125 19.10 -7.07 -11.00
C GLU A 125 18.75 -8.01 -9.85
N VAL A 126 19.40 -9.15 -9.82
CA VAL A 126 19.19 -10.17 -8.77
C VAL A 126 20.55 -10.51 -8.18
N TYR A 127 20.69 -10.31 -6.88
CA TYR A 127 21.93 -10.57 -6.15
C TYR A 127 21.67 -11.55 -5.01
N GLU A 128 22.67 -12.33 -4.65
CA GLU A 128 22.62 -13.16 -3.45
C GLU A 128 22.98 -12.35 -2.22
N LEU A 129 22.22 -12.51 -1.14
CA LEU A 129 22.55 -11.92 0.16
C LEU A 129 23.89 -12.44 0.67
N SER A 130 24.71 -11.55 1.20
CA SER A 130 26.01 -11.90 1.81
C SER A 130 25.92 -12.12 3.31
N GLU A 131 24.76 -11.84 3.91
CA GLU A 131 24.49 -12.04 5.33
C GLU A 131 23.07 -12.58 5.55
N GLN A 132 22.89 -13.36 6.60
CA GLN A 132 21.60 -13.95 6.94
C GLN A 132 20.65 -12.89 7.52
N LEU A 133 19.40 -12.92 7.05
CA LEU A 133 18.34 -12.09 7.61
C LEU A 133 17.86 -12.67 8.94
N ASP A 134 17.78 -11.85 9.97
CA ASP A 134 17.30 -12.25 11.30
C ASP A 134 15.79 -11.98 11.43
N LYS A 135 15.07 -13.03 11.86
CA LYS A 135 13.62 -12.94 12.10
C LYS A 135 13.24 -12.01 13.24
N ASP A 136 14.14 -11.75 14.18
CA ASP A 136 13.89 -10.93 15.37
C ASP A 136 14.29 -9.46 15.16
N ASN A 137 15.05 -9.15 14.11
CA ASN A 137 15.43 -7.78 13.77
C ASN A 137 14.25 -6.96 13.23
N TYR A 138 14.28 -5.67 13.53
CA TYR A 138 13.45 -4.66 12.88
C TYR A 138 14.08 -4.29 11.53
N TYR A 139 13.28 -4.27 10.46
CA TYR A 139 13.72 -3.83 9.14
C TYR A 139 12.83 -2.71 8.64
N SER A 140 13.44 -1.64 8.17
CA SER A 140 12.80 -0.46 7.62
C SER A 140 13.13 -0.27 6.13
N ASN A 141 12.56 0.77 5.53
CA ASN A 141 12.85 1.15 4.15
C ASN A 141 14.31 1.56 3.91
N ASP A 142 15.03 2.01 4.97
CA ASP A 142 16.41 2.47 4.88
C ASP A 142 17.44 1.34 5.07
N ASP A 143 16.98 0.14 5.42
CA ASP A 143 17.84 -1.03 5.55
C ASP A 143 18.19 -1.57 4.16
N HIS A 144 19.36 -1.19 3.66
CA HIS A 144 19.88 -1.71 2.40
C HIS A 144 20.60 -3.03 2.65
N PRO A 145 20.11 -4.15 2.06
CA PRO A 145 20.68 -5.46 2.32
C PRO A 145 22.08 -5.61 1.73
N SER A 146 23.01 -6.16 2.52
CA SER A 146 24.32 -6.55 2.03
C SER A 146 24.19 -7.72 1.05
N HIS A 147 24.88 -7.65 -0.08
CA HIS A 147 24.83 -8.67 -1.12
C HIS A 147 26.17 -8.83 -1.85
N PHE A 148 26.38 -9.99 -2.46
CA PHE A 148 27.51 -10.20 -3.36
C PHE A 148 27.33 -9.37 -4.64
N GLY A 149 28.45 -8.94 -5.25
CA GLY A 149 28.41 -8.02 -6.40
C GLY A 149 28.02 -8.65 -7.75
N THR A 150 27.86 -9.97 -7.82
CA THR A 150 27.54 -10.67 -9.08
C THR A 150 26.04 -10.69 -9.32
N ASN A 151 25.59 -10.09 -10.43
CA ASN A 151 24.22 -10.23 -10.88
C ASN A 151 23.97 -11.66 -11.35
N LEU A 152 22.99 -12.32 -10.73
CA LEU A 152 22.65 -13.73 -10.98
C LEU A 152 21.80 -13.95 -12.23
N LEU A 153 21.35 -12.91 -12.94
CA LEU A 153 20.57 -13.07 -14.15
C LEU A 153 21.38 -13.74 -15.25
N TYR A 154 20.75 -14.65 -16.01
CA TYR A 154 21.35 -15.29 -17.17
C TYR A 154 21.70 -14.28 -18.28
N SER A 155 20.86 -13.25 -18.45
CA SER A 155 21.10 -12.13 -19.38
C SER A 155 20.50 -10.85 -18.84
N ASN A 156 21.11 -9.70 -19.18
CA ASN A 156 20.65 -8.36 -18.83
C ASN A 156 19.63 -7.80 -19.84
N ALA A 157 18.72 -8.64 -20.34
CA ALA A 157 17.71 -8.20 -21.30
C ALA A 157 16.64 -7.31 -20.64
N SER A 158 16.14 -6.34 -21.38
CA SER A 158 15.01 -5.53 -20.96
C SER A 158 13.77 -6.41 -20.77
N PHE A 159 13.05 -6.19 -19.67
CA PHE A 159 11.86 -6.91 -19.29
C PHE A 159 10.65 -5.96 -19.24
N TYR A 160 9.56 -6.34 -19.89
CA TYR A 160 8.31 -5.57 -19.85
C TYR A 160 7.38 -6.19 -18.80
N PRO A 161 7.04 -5.45 -17.72
CA PRO A 161 6.11 -5.96 -16.71
C PRO A 161 4.74 -6.24 -17.34
N ARG A 162 4.14 -7.39 -17.00
CA ARG A 162 2.81 -7.79 -17.45
C ARG A 162 1.94 -8.20 -16.27
N PRO A 163 1.62 -7.27 -15.35
CA PRO A 163 1.00 -7.61 -14.07
C PRO A 163 -0.44 -8.14 -14.18
N THR A 164 -1.09 -7.93 -15.34
CA THR A 164 -2.46 -8.38 -15.60
C THR A 164 -2.56 -9.53 -16.59
N THR A 165 -1.43 -9.96 -17.18
CA THR A 165 -1.43 -10.98 -18.25
C THR A 165 -1.04 -12.35 -17.66
N PRO A 166 -1.94 -13.33 -17.62
CA PRO A 166 -1.62 -14.70 -17.24
C PRO A 166 -0.52 -15.31 -18.12
N VAL A 167 0.25 -16.20 -17.53
CA VAL A 167 1.33 -16.94 -18.22
C VAL A 167 0.87 -18.36 -18.48
N THR A 168 1.01 -18.84 -19.72
CA THR A 168 0.76 -20.24 -20.06
C THR A 168 2.08 -20.97 -20.17
N LEU A 169 2.24 -22.03 -19.37
CA LEU A 169 3.40 -22.94 -19.40
C LEU A 169 2.86 -24.32 -19.80
N ASP A 170 3.39 -24.84 -20.87
CA ASP A 170 2.85 -26.04 -21.53
C ASP A 170 1.37 -25.83 -21.90
N THR A 171 0.45 -26.47 -21.21
CA THR A 171 -1.01 -26.32 -21.42
C THR A 171 -1.71 -25.65 -20.24
N ILE A 172 -0.99 -25.33 -19.17
CA ILE A 172 -1.57 -24.82 -17.92
C ILE A 172 -1.45 -23.30 -17.89
N ARG A 173 -2.56 -22.64 -17.60
CA ARG A 173 -2.64 -21.19 -17.43
C ARG A 173 -2.46 -20.82 -15.95
N TYR A 174 -1.42 -20.04 -15.66
CA TYR A 174 -1.08 -19.55 -14.34
C TYR A 174 -1.42 -18.06 -14.19
N ALA A 175 -1.57 -17.60 -12.94
CA ALA A 175 -1.67 -16.18 -12.63
C ALA A 175 -0.46 -15.40 -13.19
N ALA A 176 -0.67 -14.10 -13.42
CA ALA A 176 0.38 -13.23 -13.93
C ALA A 176 1.61 -13.23 -13.01
N HIS A 177 2.78 -13.55 -13.54
CA HIS A 177 4.04 -13.59 -12.80
C HIS A 177 5.23 -13.27 -13.70
N ALA A 178 6.25 -12.64 -13.15
CA ALA A 178 7.54 -12.48 -13.82
C ALA A 178 8.32 -13.79 -13.73
N ARG A 179 9.07 -14.12 -14.78
CA ARG A 179 9.97 -15.27 -14.84
C ARG A 179 11.36 -14.79 -15.23
N LEU A 180 12.26 -14.77 -14.27
CA LEU A 180 13.64 -14.31 -14.43
C LEU A 180 14.54 -15.53 -14.47
N ARG A 181 15.15 -15.83 -15.64
CA ARG A 181 16.13 -16.88 -15.76
C ARG A 181 17.42 -16.45 -15.05
N LEU A 182 17.89 -17.27 -14.13
CA LEU A 182 19.15 -17.07 -13.40
C LEU A 182 20.27 -17.84 -14.08
N SER A 183 21.51 -17.56 -13.69
CA SER A 183 22.72 -18.17 -14.25
C SER A 183 22.78 -19.65 -13.93
N ASN A 184 23.36 -20.42 -14.84
CA ASN A 184 23.52 -21.86 -14.64
C ASN A 184 24.46 -22.16 -13.48
N ASP A 185 25.48 -21.32 -13.22
CA ASP A 185 26.39 -21.51 -12.08
C ASP A 185 25.63 -21.44 -10.74
N PHE A 186 24.72 -20.46 -10.61
CA PHE A 186 23.87 -20.38 -9.44
C PHE A 186 22.92 -21.60 -9.33
N GLY A 187 22.33 -22.02 -10.46
CA GLY A 187 21.45 -23.19 -10.49
C GLY A 187 22.19 -24.48 -10.11
N ASN A 188 23.41 -24.66 -10.60
CA ASN A 188 24.25 -25.82 -10.24
C ASN A 188 24.59 -25.81 -8.74
N ARG A 189 24.90 -24.66 -8.15
CA ARG A 189 25.14 -24.58 -6.70
C ARG A 189 23.93 -25.04 -5.90
N LEU A 190 22.72 -24.67 -6.29
CA LEU A 190 21.49 -25.12 -5.63
C LEU A 190 21.24 -26.61 -5.86
N LEU A 191 21.45 -27.10 -7.08
CA LEU A 191 21.21 -28.50 -7.45
C LEU A 191 22.14 -29.46 -6.70
N TYR A 192 23.42 -29.07 -6.53
CA TYR A 192 24.47 -29.86 -5.88
C TYR A 192 24.68 -29.49 -4.39
N MET A 193 23.68 -28.86 -3.73
CA MET A 193 23.76 -28.62 -2.30
C MET A 193 23.85 -29.92 -1.52
N SER A 194 24.59 -29.93 -0.41
CA SER A 194 24.77 -31.10 0.42
C SER A 194 23.48 -31.56 1.08
N SER A 195 23.34 -32.82 1.38
CA SER A 195 22.20 -33.37 2.13
C SER A 195 22.06 -32.73 3.52
N SER A 196 23.18 -32.31 4.15
CA SER A 196 23.15 -31.56 5.40
C SER A 196 22.50 -30.18 5.25
N ASP A 197 22.77 -29.48 4.14
CA ASP A 197 22.17 -28.17 3.87
C ASP A 197 20.68 -28.29 3.50
N LEU A 198 20.29 -29.40 2.91
CA LEU A 198 18.90 -29.72 2.54
C LEU A 198 18.13 -30.49 3.63
N ALA A 199 18.69 -30.67 4.82
CA ALA A 199 18.05 -31.42 5.89
C ALA A 199 16.80 -30.73 6.46
N ASN A 200 16.84 -29.40 6.59
CA ASN A 200 15.72 -28.57 7.07
C ASN A 200 15.90 -27.11 6.66
N THR A 201 14.85 -26.31 6.82
CA THR A 201 14.85 -24.89 6.47
C THR A 201 15.97 -24.09 7.13
N ALA A 202 16.27 -24.34 8.40
CA ALA A 202 17.32 -23.59 9.11
C ALA A 202 18.72 -23.88 8.53
N ALA A 203 19.03 -25.15 8.23
CA ALA A 203 20.26 -25.54 7.57
C ALA A 203 20.37 -24.93 6.18
N PHE A 204 19.28 -24.97 5.40
CA PHE A 204 19.21 -24.38 4.07
C PHE A 204 19.44 -22.86 4.11
N GLN A 205 18.77 -22.13 5.01
CA GLN A 205 18.94 -20.68 5.17
C GLN A 205 20.30 -20.29 5.73
N SER A 206 21.03 -21.20 6.36
CA SER A 206 22.42 -20.99 6.77
C SER A 206 23.42 -21.18 5.63
N ALA A 207 23.07 -21.98 4.63
CA ALA A 207 23.88 -22.23 3.43
C ALA A 207 23.53 -21.26 2.28
N PHE A 208 22.30 -20.74 2.25
CA PHE A 208 21.79 -19.82 1.25
C PHE A 208 20.94 -18.74 1.94
N TYR A 209 21.48 -17.55 2.11
CA TYR A 209 20.84 -16.46 2.88
C TYR A 209 19.63 -15.84 2.17
N GLY A 210 19.49 -16.01 0.86
CA GLY A 210 18.39 -15.47 0.07
C GLY A 210 18.85 -14.54 -1.05
N LEU A 211 17.89 -13.81 -1.61
CA LEU A 211 18.14 -12.92 -2.75
C LEU A 211 17.71 -11.47 -2.45
N VAL A 212 18.40 -10.55 -3.10
CA VAL A 212 18.02 -9.14 -3.27
C VAL A 212 17.54 -8.97 -4.71
N VAL A 213 16.37 -8.36 -4.88
CA VAL A 213 15.79 -8.06 -6.18
C VAL A 213 15.61 -6.55 -6.33
N LYS A 214 16.21 -5.98 -7.36
CA LYS A 214 16.08 -4.57 -7.77
C LYS A 214 15.62 -4.51 -9.22
N ALA A 215 15.05 -3.39 -9.63
CA ALA A 215 14.80 -3.13 -11.04
C ALA A 215 14.86 -1.63 -11.32
N THR A 216 15.54 -1.26 -12.38
CA THR A 216 15.64 0.12 -12.87
C THR A 216 14.90 0.26 -14.19
N THR A 217 14.48 1.48 -14.52
CA THR A 217 13.88 1.76 -15.82
C THR A 217 14.99 1.84 -16.89
N ALA A 218 14.84 1.06 -17.96
CA ALA A 218 15.87 0.97 -19.01
C ALA A 218 15.97 2.22 -19.89
N THR A 219 14.92 3.05 -19.93
CA THR A 219 14.84 4.23 -20.82
C THR A 219 14.18 5.41 -20.11
N ARG A 220 14.22 6.60 -20.75
CA ARG A 220 13.41 7.75 -20.33
C ARG A 220 11.94 7.42 -20.49
N GLY A 221 11.23 7.28 -19.39
CA GLY A 221 9.80 7.02 -19.30
C GLY A 221 9.34 7.17 -17.87
N ALA A 222 8.04 7.11 -17.67
CA ALA A 222 7.48 7.19 -16.33
C ALA A 222 7.94 6.00 -15.45
N GLY A 223 8.23 4.85 -16.07
CA GLY A 223 8.57 3.64 -15.34
C GLY A 223 7.41 3.08 -14.54
N SER A 224 7.63 1.98 -13.85
CA SER A 224 6.61 1.37 -13.02
C SER A 224 7.18 0.67 -11.79
N LEU A 225 6.32 0.52 -10.78
CA LEU A 225 6.53 -0.32 -9.62
C LEU A 225 5.64 -1.56 -9.75
N SER A 226 6.22 -2.73 -9.66
CA SER A 226 5.49 -4.00 -9.62
C SER A 226 5.29 -4.41 -8.17
N TYR A 227 4.05 -4.77 -7.81
CA TYR A 227 3.72 -5.34 -6.52
C TYR A 227 3.78 -6.86 -6.62
N ILE A 228 4.53 -7.48 -5.73
CA ILE A 228 4.86 -8.91 -5.77
C ILE A 228 4.31 -9.59 -4.52
N SER A 229 3.52 -10.63 -4.71
CA SER A 229 3.08 -11.53 -3.64
C SER A 229 4.11 -12.65 -3.47
N LEU A 230 5.10 -12.45 -2.61
CA LEU A 230 6.18 -13.42 -2.41
C LEU A 230 5.72 -14.70 -1.73
N ALA A 231 4.76 -14.63 -0.79
CA ALA A 231 4.21 -15.81 -0.12
C ALA A 231 3.23 -16.64 -0.99
N SER A 232 3.11 -16.31 -2.27
CA SER A 232 2.30 -17.07 -3.22
C SER A 232 3.02 -18.35 -3.65
N ALA A 233 2.25 -19.43 -3.90
CA ALA A 233 2.76 -20.68 -4.46
C ALA A 233 3.45 -20.53 -5.85
N MET A 234 3.20 -19.37 -6.54
CA MET A 234 3.85 -19.07 -7.81
C MET A 234 5.17 -18.33 -7.66
N SER A 235 5.52 -17.87 -6.44
CA SER A 235 6.78 -17.17 -6.16
C SER A 235 7.80 -18.14 -5.55
N GLY A 236 9.02 -18.13 -6.10
CA GLY A 236 10.10 -19.00 -5.64
C GLY A 236 11.14 -19.22 -6.70
N ILE A 237 12.19 -19.96 -6.35
CA ILE A 237 13.23 -20.39 -7.28
C ILE A 237 12.91 -21.83 -7.71
N THR A 238 12.73 -22.04 -9.01
CA THR A 238 12.54 -23.39 -9.57
C THR A 238 13.77 -23.79 -10.36
N ILE A 239 14.39 -24.92 -10.00
CA ILE A 239 15.40 -25.59 -10.78
C ILE A 239 14.72 -26.66 -11.65
N TYR A 240 15.10 -26.69 -12.93
CA TYR A 240 14.72 -27.71 -13.90
C TYR A 240 15.97 -28.49 -14.25
N TYR A 241 15.91 -29.80 -14.20
CA TYR A 241 17.07 -30.67 -14.43
C TYR A 241 16.64 -32.02 -15.00
N THR A 242 17.57 -32.67 -15.71
CA THR A 242 17.37 -33.97 -16.32
C THR A 242 18.24 -35.00 -15.61
N THR A 243 17.65 -36.13 -15.26
CA THR A 243 18.37 -37.29 -14.68
C THR A 243 18.46 -38.40 -15.70
N ASP A 244 19.59 -39.11 -15.73
CA ASP A 244 19.84 -40.27 -16.61
C ASP A 244 19.56 -39.99 -18.09
N ASN A 245 19.71 -38.72 -18.52
CA ASN A 245 19.48 -38.18 -19.85
C ASN A 245 18.03 -38.26 -20.40
N THR A 246 17.04 -38.61 -19.60
CA THR A 246 15.66 -38.86 -20.07
C THR A 246 14.57 -38.36 -19.15
N ASP A 247 14.79 -38.30 -17.85
CA ASP A 247 13.75 -37.91 -16.89
C ASP A 247 13.87 -36.45 -16.49
N HIS A 248 12.91 -35.62 -16.95
CA HIS A 248 12.84 -34.19 -16.64
C HIS A 248 12.20 -33.96 -15.29
N LYS A 249 12.97 -33.50 -14.33
CA LYS A 249 12.57 -33.18 -12.97
C LYS A 249 12.53 -31.66 -12.73
N LYS A 250 11.80 -31.25 -11.73
CA LYS A 250 11.84 -29.87 -11.22
C LYS A 250 11.71 -29.86 -9.72
N TYR A 251 12.38 -28.91 -9.08
CA TYR A 251 12.20 -28.63 -7.66
C TYR A 251 12.06 -27.12 -7.45
N THR A 252 11.13 -26.72 -6.57
CA THR A 252 10.90 -25.31 -6.26
C THR A 252 11.26 -25.06 -4.80
N PHE A 253 12.14 -24.09 -4.57
CA PHE A 253 12.38 -23.47 -3.28
C PHE A 253 11.34 -22.38 -3.07
N PRO A 254 10.32 -22.60 -2.24
CA PRO A 254 9.23 -21.65 -2.04
C PRO A 254 9.66 -20.48 -1.14
N ILE A 255 8.83 -19.45 -1.09
CA ILE A 255 8.92 -18.38 -0.09
C ILE A 255 7.73 -18.56 0.86
N SER A 256 8.00 -19.10 2.04
CA SER A 256 6.96 -19.33 3.05
C SER A 256 6.72 -18.10 3.93
N THR A 257 5.73 -18.17 4.79
CA THR A 257 5.48 -17.14 5.82
C THR A 257 6.59 -17.05 6.86
N ASN A 258 7.41 -18.10 6.98
CA ASN A 258 8.56 -18.16 7.89
C ASN A 258 9.81 -17.49 7.32
N CYS A 259 9.85 -17.21 6.02
CA CYS A 259 10.94 -16.49 5.37
C CYS A 259 10.89 -15.01 5.72
N VAL A 260 12.00 -14.48 6.22
CA VAL A 260 12.15 -13.03 6.39
C VAL A 260 12.23 -12.38 5.03
N ARG A 261 11.49 -11.30 4.86
CA ARG A 261 11.50 -10.45 3.67
C ARG A 261 11.17 -9.02 4.06
N TYR A 262 11.76 -8.06 3.37
CA TYR A 262 11.43 -6.65 3.57
C TYR A 262 11.68 -5.84 2.29
N ASN A 263 11.04 -4.66 2.21
CA ASN A 263 11.22 -3.70 1.14
C ASN A 263 12.20 -2.62 1.57
N PHE A 264 12.99 -2.10 0.63
CA PHE A 264 13.78 -0.90 0.79
C PHE A 264 13.46 0.07 -0.35
N PHE A 265 13.51 1.37 -0.03
CA PHE A 265 13.11 2.44 -0.94
C PHE A 265 14.15 3.55 -0.97
N THR A 266 14.26 4.20 -2.13
CA THR A 266 15.11 5.38 -2.31
C THR A 266 14.33 6.42 -3.10
N HIS A 267 14.39 7.68 -2.64
CA HIS A 267 13.78 8.82 -3.32
C HIS A 267 14.85 9.82 -3.74
N ASP A 268 14.85 10.20 -5.03
CA ASP A 268 15.65 11.30 -5.55
C ASP A 268 14.72 12.43 -5.99
N TYR A 269 14.69 13.48 -5.19
CA TYR A 269 13.87 14.67 -5.40
C TYR A 269 14.54 15.74 -6.27
N SER A 270 15.73 15.50 -6.83
CA SER A 270 16.47 16.47 -7.64
C SER A 270 15.70 16.89 -8.89
N SER A 271 14.92 15.97 -9.48
CA SER A 271 14.06 16.18 -10.65
C SER A 271 12.61 16.49 -10.30
N ALA A 272 12.26 16.57 -9.00
CA ALA A 272 10.91 16.91 -8.57
C ALA A 272 10.52 18.35 -8.94
N SER A 273 9.21 18.63 -8.95
CA SER A 273 8.70 19.97 -9.27
C SER A 273 9.25 21.05 -8.33
N THR A 274 9.35 22.27 -8.82
CA THR A 274 9.93 23.39 -8.05
C THR A 274 9.17 23.65 -6.75
N ASP A 275 7.83 23.63 -6.80
CA ASP A 275 7.00 23.92 -5.63
C ASP A 275 7.10 22.79 -4.59
N PHE A 276 7.16 21.54 -5.04
CA PHE A 276 7.45 20.40 -4.17
C PHE A 276 8.79 20.59 -3.45
N ARG A 277 9.88 20.84 -4.19
CA ARG A 277 11.21 21.00 -3.60
C ARG A 277 11.29 22.18 -2.63
N ARG A 278 10.64 23.30 -2.97
CA ARG A 278 10.57 24.44 -2.06
C ARG A 278 9.86 24.10 -0.77
N GLN A 279 8.69 23.47 -0.84
CA GLN A 279 7.90 23.15 0.35
C GLN A 279 8.55 22.04 1.17
N VAL A 280 8.91 20.90 0.55
CA VAL A 280 9.30 19.67 1.27
C VAL A 280 10.79 19.69 1.60
N ILE A 281 11.65 20.03 0.64
CA ILE A 281 13.11 19.94 0.82
C ILE A 281 13.67 21.22 1.45
N GLN A 282 13.20 22.38 1.01
CA GLN A 282 13.63 23.68 1.56
C GLN A 282 12.77 24.15 2.74
N GLN A 283 11.75 23.35 3.12
CA GLN A 283 10.87 23.58 4.28
C GLN A 283 10.10 24.91 4.26
N ASP A 284 9.73 25.39 3.06
CA ASP A 284 8.84 26.55 2.93
C ASP A 284 7.39 26.15 3.22
N THR A 285 7.04 26.07 4.49
CA THR A 285 5.70 25.65 4.96
C THR A 285 4.58 26.57 4.49
N THR A 286 4.87 27.80 4.07
CA THR A 286 3.86 28.75 3.59
C THR A 286 3.19 28.28 2.29
N LEU A 287 3.87 27.47 1.49
CA LEU A 287 3.34 26.90 0.26
C LEU A 287 2.24 25.83 0.51
N GLY A 288 2.11 25.34 1.72
CA GLY A 288 1.01 24.45 2.12
C GLY A 288 -0.38 25.10 2.00
N ARG A 289 -0.44 26.42 1.88
CA ARG A 289 -1.68 27.13 1.53
C ARG A 289 -2.13 26.84 0.09
N GLN A 290 -1.20 26.58 -0.83
CA GLN A 290 -1.50 26.37 -2.24
C GLN A 290 -1.70 24.89 -2.56
N MET A 291 -0.71 24.08 -2.28
CA MET A 291 -0.71 22.64 -2.55
C MET A 291 -0.04 21.86 -1.42
N LEU A 292 -0.43 20.60 -1.29
CA LEU A 292 0.12 19.65 -0.34
C LEU A 292 0.46 18.35 -1.07
N TYR A 293 1.39 17.59 -0.53
CA TYR A 293 1.95 16.40 -1.16
C TYR A 293 1.92 15.22 -0.20
N VAL A 294 1.50 14.07 -0.71
CA VAL A 294 1.57 12.79 0.03
C VAL A 294 2.14 11.72 -0.88
N GLN A 295 3.23 11.09 -0.45
CA GLN A 295 3.93 10.04 -1.17
C GLN A 295 4.21 8.87 -0.22
N PRO A 296 3.87 7.63 -0.59
CA PRO A 296 4.14 6.45 0.23
C PRO A 296 5.62 6.08 0.20
N MET A 297 5.93 4.88 0.72
CA MET A 297 7.28 4.30 0.75
C MET A 297 8.29 5.17 1.53
N ALA A 298 7.85 5.71 2.67
CA ALA A 298 8.61 6.67 3.49
C ALA A 298 9.01 7.94 2.72
N GLY A 299 8.17 8.38 1.78
CA GLY A 299 8.42 9.60 1.02
C GLY A 299 7.97 10.85 1.74
N VAL A 300 6.71 11.24 1.60
CA VAL A 300 6.18 12.52 2.09
C VAL A 300 4.82 12.34 2.73
N LYS A 301 4.63 12.95 3.89
CA LYS A 301 3.36 13.08 4.61
C LYS A 301 2.94 14.53 4.71
N THR A 302 1.64 14.79 4.82
CA THR A 302 1.10 16.12 5.08
C THR A 302 0.72 16.25 6.54
N HIS A 303 1.33 17.20 7.22
CA HIS A 303 1.02 17.55 8.60
C HIS A 303 -0.07 18.63 8.66
N ILE A 304 -1.04 18.45 9.56
CA ILE A 304 -2.12 19.40 9.84
C ILE A 304 -2.07 19.80 11.30
N SER A 305 -2.14 21.08 11.57
CA SER A 305 -2.35 21.65 12.90
C SER A 305 -3.58 22.55 12.97
N MET A 306 -4.17 22.67 14.15
CA MET A 306 -5.45 23.34 14.39
C MET A 306 -5.29 24.43 15.46
N PRO A 307 -4.48 25.49 15.22
CA PRO A 307 -4.16 26.47 16.23
C PRO A 307 -5.38 27.26 16.72
N ALA A 308 -6.33 27.53 15.83
CA ALA A 308 -7.55 28.29 16.15
C ALA A 308 -8.60 27.50 16.96
N LEU A 309 -8.41 26.18 17.12
CA LEU A 309 -9.39 25.33 17.81
C LEU A 309 -9.53 25.75 19.30
N MET A 310 -8.41 26.09 19.94
CA MET A 310 -8.43 26.54 21.34
C MET A 310 -9.29 27.80 21.54
N ASP A 311 -9.13 28.79 20.68
CA ASP A 311 -9.88 30.05 20.81
C ASP A 311 -11.35 29.87 20.45
N THR A 312 -11.66 28.94 19.54
CA THR A 312 -13.00 28.77 18.98
C THR A 312 -13.86 27.80 19.75
N LEU A 313 -13.31 26.66 20.21
CA LEU A 313 -14.09 25.57 20.81
C LEU A 313 -13.77 25.29 22.29
N TYR A 314 -12.52 25.51 22.73
CA TYR A 314 -12.14 25.13 24.10
C TYR A 314 -12.91 25.95 25.15
N GLY A 315 -13.46 25.27 26.13
CA GLY A 315 -14.25 25.90 27.19
C GLY A 315 -15.61 26.45 26.75
N LYS A 316 -16.01 26.31 25.48
CA LYS A 316 -17.33 26.71 25.00
C LYS A 316 -18.37 25.61 25.30
N ARG A 317 -19.62 26.04 25.54
CA ARG A 317 -20.74 25.13 25.77
C ARG A 317 -21.33 24.68 24.42
N TYR A 318 -20.57 23.84 23.73
CA TYR A 318 -20.95 23.24 22.45
C TYR A 318 -20.99 21.73 22.57
N VAL A 319 -21.99 21.10 21.99
CA VAL A 319 -21.99 19.67 21.67
C VAL A 319 -21.56 19.54 20.21
N ILE A 320 -20.43 18.91 19.97
CA ILE A 320 -19.98 18.62 18.63
C ILE A 320 -20.75 17.41 18.11
N ASN A 321 -21.64 17.63 17.15
CA ASN A 321 -22.47 16.59 16.56
C ASN A 321 -21.70 15.81 15.49
N ARG A 322 -20.89 16.51 14.68
CA ARG A 322 -20.09 15.94 13.61
C ARG A 322 -18.89 16.87 13.31
N ALA A 323 -17.73 16.27 13.13
CA ALA A 323 -16.57 16.98 12.59
C ALA A 323 -15.98 16.17 11.45
N GLU A 324 -15.75 16.80 10.30
CA GLU A 324 -15.21 16.18 9.10
C GLU A 324 -14.02 16.93 8.55
N LEU A 325 -12.91 16.22 8.35
CA LEU A 325 -11.78 16.68 7.57
C LEU A 325 -12.01 16.33 6.10
N VAL A 326 -12.04 17.34 5.24
CA VAL A 326 -12.29 17.24 3.81
C VAL A 326 -11.01 17.53 3.05
N ILE A 327 -10.57 16.58 2.23
CA ILE A 327 -9.28 16.58 1.54
C ILE A 327 -9.55 16.41 0.05
N THR A 328 -9.17 17.38 -0.78
CA THR A 328 -9.42 17.33 -2.23
C THR A 328 -8.16 16.94 -3.00
N ASN A 329 -8.28 15.93 -3.85
CA ASN A 329 -7.25 15.51 -4.79
C ASN A 329 -7.24 16.45 -6.03
N VAL A 330 -6.08 17.02 -6.31
CA VAL A 330 -5.84 17.89 -7.50
C VAL A 330 -4.73 17.34 -8.41
N SER A 331 -4.40 16.05 -8.28
CA SER A 331 -3.44 15.39 -9.16
C SER A 331 -3.93 15.40 -10.62
N THR A 332 -3.05 15.69 -11.57
CA THR A 332 -3.42 15.89 -12.99
C THR A 332 -3.13 14.67 -13.87
N ASP A 333 -2.19 13.80 -13.50
CA ASP A 333 -1.69 12.70 -14.35
C ASP A 333 -2.22 11.32 -13.92
N ALA A 334 -3.55 11.16 -13.93
CA ALA A 334 -4.20 9.92 -13.47
C ALA A 334 -3.96 8.69 -14.37
N SER A 335 -3.46 8.84 -15.60
CA SER A 335 -3.24 7.73 -16.53
C SER A 335 -2.16 6.74 -16.08
N TYR A 336 -1.09 7.25 -15.46
CA TYR A 336 -0.01 6.44 -14.89
C TYR A 336 0.08 6.56 -13.38
N PHE A 337 -0.25 7.72 -12.83
CA PHE A 337 -0.11 8.07 -11.42
C PHE A 337 -1.48 8.19 -10.75
N PHE A 338 -2.24 7.11 -10.80
CA PHE A 338 -3.58 7.07 -10.22
C PHE A 338 -3.54 7.19 -8.68
N GLN A 339 -4.57 7.83 -8.15
CA GLN A 339 -4.72 8.10 -6.73
C GLN A 339 -4.88 6.80 -5.92
N PRO A 340 -4.50 6.80 -4.63
CA PRO A 340 -4.78 5.69 -3.72
C PRO A 340 -6.28 5.56 -3.48
N TYR A 341 -6.74 4.32 -3.27
CA TYR A 341 -8.13 4.05 -2.93
C TYR A 341 -8.53 4.68 -1.60
N ASN A 342 -7.61 4.67 -0.61
CA ASN A 342 -7.85 5.27 0.69
C ASN A 342 -6.59 5.90 1.28
N LEU A 343 -6.82 6.94 2.08
CA LEU A 343 -5.84 7.58 2.94
C LEU A 343 -5.95 7.06 4.38
N GLY A 344 -4.95 7.37 5.18
CA GLY A 344 -4.94 7.19 6.63
C GLY A 344 -4.67 8.52 7.35
N LEU A 345 -5.12 8.62 8.59
CA LEU A 345 -4.73 9.69 9.48
C LEU A 345 -3.94 9.11 10.66
N GLN A 346 -2.90 9.83 11.06
CA GLN A 346 -2.08 9.50 12.22
C GLN A 346 -2.08 10.68 13.19
N LEU A 347 -2.43 10.44 14.44
CA LEU A 347 -2.28 11.42 15.51
C LEU A 347 -0.80 11.53 15.90
N VAL A 348 -0.25 12.73 15.94
CA VAL A 348 1.11 13.00 16.42
C VAL A 348 1.04 13.37 17.89
N THR A 349 1.51 12.47 18.75
CA THR A 349 1.50 12.67 20.21
C THR A 349 2.43 13.81 20.63
N SER A 350 2.30 14.28 21.87
CA SER A 350 3.23 15.27 22.46
C SER A 350 4.70 14.80 22.46
N ALA A 351 4.93 13.49 22.56
CA ALA A 351 6.25 12.88 22.46
C ALA A 351 6.82 12.85 21.02
N GLY A 352 6.00 13.17 20.01
CA GLY A 352 6.40 13.12 18.59
C GLY A 352 6.23 11.76 17.92
N THR A 353 5.72 10.76 18.63
CA THR A 353 5.35 9.46 18.04
C THR A 353 3.99 9.53 17.40
N THR A 354 3.67 8.60 16.49
CA THR A 354 2.36 8.52 15.84
C THR A 354 1.50 7.40 16.42
N THR A 355 0.19 7.62 16.45
CA THR A 355 -0.81 6.64 16.87
C THR A 355 -2.10 6.81 16.07
N TYR A 356 -3.07 5.92 16.26
CA TYR A 356 -4.40 6.04 15.65
C TYR A 356 -5.20 7.17 16.29
N LEU A 357 -6.07 7.82 15.49
CA LEU A 357 -7.04 8.76 16.03
C LEU A 357 -8.08 8.01 16.89
N PRO A 358 -8.69 8.68 17.90
CA PRO A 358 -9.76 8.07 18.69
C PRO A 358 -10.94 7.57 17.85
N ASP A 359 -11.22 8.24 16.73
CA ASP A 359 -12.31 7.89 15.80
C ASP A 359 -11.99 6.61 15.02
N ASP A 360 -10.75 6.37 14.65
CA ASP A 360 -10.31 5.15 13.95
C ASP A 360 -10.32 3.94 14.91
N ALA A 361 -9.82 4.13 16.14
CA ALA A 361 -9.72 3.07 17.14
C ALA A 361 -11.10 2.64 17.72
N SER A 362 -12.11 3.53 17.69
CA SER A 362 -13.40 3.33 18.36
C SER A 362 -14.42 2.54 17.53
N PHE A 363 -14.23 2.44 16.21
CA PHE A 363 -15.19 1.83 15.31
C PHE A 363 -14.61 0.64 14.57
N THR A 364 -15.27 -0.51 14.68
CA THR A 364 -14.90 -1.76 13.97
C THR A 364 -15.22 -1.70 12.47
N SER A 365 -15.91 -0.65 12.00
CA SER A 365 -16.26 -0.45 10.60
C SER A 365 -15.41 0.68 10.00
N SER A 366 -14.51 0.34 9.09
CA SER A 366 -13.71 1.30 8.31
C SER A 366 -14.57 2.34 7.55
N ASN A 367 -15.82 2.01 7.23
CA ASN A 367 -16.73 2.91 6.52
C ASN A 367 -17.18 4.11 7.36
N TYR A 368 -17.14 4.01 8.70
CA TYR A 368 -17.54 5.13 9.55
C TYR A 368 -16.47 6.21 9.63
N PHE A 369 -15.23 5.82 9.82
CA PHE A 369 -14.09 6.75 9.90
C PHE A 369 -13.86 7.49 8.58
N GLY A 370 -14.03 6.78 7.46
CA GLY A 370 -13.90 7.35 6.12
C GLY A 370 -12.50 7.18 5.52
N GLY A 371 -12.09 8.18 4.73
CA GLY A 371 -10.79 8.16 4.06
C GLY A 371 -10.77 7.44 2.73
N VAL A 372 -11.92 6.99 2.23
CA VAL A 372 -12.07 6.39 0.89
C VAL A 372 -12.26 7.50 -0.15
N TYR A 373 -11.66 7.31 -1.32
CA TYR A 373 -11.77 8.25 -2.43
C TYR A 373 -13.17 8.25 -3.05
N ASP A 374 -13.75 9.42 -3.18
CA ASP A 374 -14.96 9.65 -3.95
C ASP A 374 -14.59 10.25 -5.32
N GLU A 375 -14.81 9.48 -6.39
CA GLU A 375 -14.48 9.90 -7.76
C GLU A 375 -15.32 11.06 -8.27
N ASN A 376 -16.55 11.25 -7.73
CA ASN A 376 -17.45 12.32 -8.17
C ASN A 376 -17.03 13.67 -7.63
N THR A 377 -16.67 13.73 -6.35
CA THR A 377 -16.23 14.95 -5.68
C THR A 377 -14.72 15.14 -5.72
N LYS A 378 -13.96 14.10 -6.04
CA LYS A 378 -12.50 14.01 -5.95
C LYS A 378 -11.99 14.25 -4.53
N GLU A 379 -12.76 13.86 -3.54
CA GLU A 379 -12.47 14.10 -2.14
C GLU A 379 -12.22 12.79 -1.37
N TYR A 380 -11.47 12.94 -0.28
CA TYR A 380 -11.43 12.00 0.85
C TYR A 380 -12.02 12.71 2.04
N ARG A 381 -12.97 12.07 2.74
CA ARG A 381 -13.61 12.63 3.93
C ARG A 381 -13.37 11.74 5.13
N PHE A 382 -12.92 12.34 6.22
CA PHE A 382 -12.71 11.66 7.50
C PHE A 382 -13.60 12.24 8.58
N ARG A 383 -14.32 11.38 9.32
CA ARG A 383 -15.04 11.76 10.53
C ARG A 383 -14.10 11.71 11.71
N ILE A 384 -13.79 12.88 12.27
CA ILE A 384 -12.89 13.04 13.40
C ILE A 384 -13.58 13.69 14.60
N THR A 385 -14.87 13.34 14.79
CA THR A 385 -15.75 13.93 15.80
C THR A 385 -15.24 13.71 17.21
N ASN A 386 -14.84 12.46 17.55
CA ASN A 386 -14.31 12.14 18.89
C ASN A 386 -13.00 12.88 19.17
N TYR A 387 -12.12 12.97 18.19
CA TYR A 387 -10.88 13.73 18.31
C TYR A 387 -11.16 15.21 18.62
N ILE A 388 -12.04 15.87 17.87
CA ILE A 388 -12.40 17.28 18.08
C ILE A 388 -13.10 17.46 19.44
N GLN A 389 -13.98 16.53 19.87
CA GLN A 389 -14.59 16.57 21.19
C GLN A 389 -13.55 16.44 22.33
N GLN A 390 -12.53 15.59 22.17
CA GLN A 390 -11.46 15.46 23.15
C GLN A 390 -10.63 16.75 23.25
N LEU A 391 -10.30 17.37 22.11
CA LEU A 391 -9.58 18.65 22.11
C LEU A 391 -10.42 19.77 22.73
N GLN A 392 -11.74 19.80 22.49
CA GLN A 392 -12.63 20.77 23.08
C GLN A 392 -12.69 20.66 24.62
N ARG A 393 -12.69 19.43 25.16
CA ARG A 393 -12.80 19.18 26.61
C ARG A 393 -11.47 19.36 27.35
N ASN A 394 -10.40 18.85 26.76
CA ASN A 394 -9.11 18.67 27.45
C ASN A 394 -8.07 19.69 27.00
N GLY A 395 -8.34 20.47 25.96
CA GLY A 395 -7.36 21.30 25.29
C GLY A 395 -6.43 20.48 24.37
N ILE A 396 -5.57 21.21 23.63
CA ILE A 396 -4.58 20.58 22.72
C ILE A 396 -3.42 20.06 23.56
N ASN A 397 -3.23 18.74 23.53
CA ASN A 397 -2.14 18.03 24.19
C ASN A 397 -1.32 17.16 23.21
N ASP A 398 -1.50 17.36 21.92
CA ASP A 398 -0.82 16.66 20.83
C ASP A 398 -0.16 17.67 19.87
N LYS A 399 0.50 17.15 18.83
CA LYS A 399 1.16 17.97 17.79
C LYS A 399 0.36 18.03 16.49
N GLY A 400 -0.91 17.61 16.47
CA GLY A 400 -1.77 17.57 15.31
C GLY A 400 -1.84 16.20 14.65
N ILE A 401 -2.20 16.17 13.37
CA ILE A 401 -2.43 14.93 12.62
C ILE A 401 -1.64 14.92 11.31
N ASN A 402 -1.24 13.73 10.87
CA ASN A 402 -0.63 13.53 9.56
C ASN A 402 -1.61 12.82 8.62
N ILE A 403 -1.66 13.27 7.37
CA ILE A 403 -2.27 12.54 6.25
C ILE A 403 -1.18 11.65 5.65
N VAL A 404 -1.48 10.35 5.54
CA VAL A 404 -0.60 9.34 4.95
C VAL A 404 -1.36 8.46 3.96
N ILE A 405 -0.63 7.75 3.10
CA ILE A 405 -1.22 6.72 2.23
C ILE A 405 -1.46 5.44 3.03
N SER A 406 -2.67 4.90 3.02
CA SER A 406 -2.92 3.57 3.60
C SER A 406 -2.15 2.49 2.85
N GLY A 407 -1.37 1.69 3.59
CA GLY A 407 -0.50 0.67 3.01
C GLY A 407 0.76 1.24 2.36
N ALA A 408 1.31 2.31 2.91
CA ALA A 408 2.49 3.02 2.38
C ALA A 408 3.72 2.13 2.12
N GLY A 409 3.89 1.02 2.86
CA GLY A 409 5.01 0.09 2.65
C GLY A 409 4.88 -0.86 1.46
N ILE A 410 3.72 -0.88 0.78
CA ILE A 410 3.40 -1.85 -0.29
C ILE A 410 2.75 -1.22 -1.52
N ARG A 411 2.69 0.10 -1.60
CA ARG A 411 2.02 0.85 -2.68
C ARG A 411 2.84 2.03 -3.12
N GLY A 412 2.74 2.41 -4.41
CA GLY A 412 3.41 3.58 -5.01
C GLY A 412 2.48 4.76 -5.29
N ASN A 413 1.18 4.63 -5.02
CA ASN A 413 0.20 5.67 -5.32
C ASN A 413 0.50 6.95 -4.53
N ARG A 414 0.53 8.08 -5.19
CA ARG A 414 0.85 9.39 -4.61
C ARG A 414 -0.26 10.40 -4.85
N LEU A 415 -0.28 11.51 -4.11
CA LEU A 415 -1.29 12.55 -4.22
C LEU A 415 -0.69 13.95 -4.20
N VAL A 416 -1.26 14.81 -5.02
CA VAL A 416 -1.21 16.26 -4.86
C VAL A 416 -2.57 16.73 -4.36
N LEU A 417 -2.60 17.41 -3.23
CA LEU A 417 -3.81 17.85 -2.56
C LEU A 417 -3.94 19.36 -2.65
N ARG A 418 -5.17 19.85 -2.62
CA ARG A 418 -5.43 21.29 -2.49
C ARG A 418 -4.99 21.76 -1.11
N GLY A 419 -4.35 22.94 -1.07
CA GLY A 419 -3.91 23.57 0.17
C GLY A 419 -5.06 24.21 0.96
N THR A 420 -4.69 25.00 1.97
CA THR A 420 -5.63 25.59 2.94
C THR A 420 -6.06 27.02 2.63
N ASP A 421 -5.68 27.60 1.47
CA ASP A 421 -6.00 28.99 1.15
C ASP A 421 -7.51 29.21 1.02
N PRO A 422 -8.10 30.17 1.74
CA PRO A 422 -9.55 30.44 1.70
C PRO A 422 -10.09 30.83 0.33
N SER A 423 -9.24 31.26 -0.61
CA SER A 423 -9.67 31.60 -1.98
C SER A 423 -10.08 30.36 -2.80
N PHE A 424 -9.66 29.16 -2.39
CA PHE A 424 -10.05 27.91 -3.04
C PHE A 424 -11.35 27.35 -2.43
N ALA A 425 -12.37 27.15 -3.27
CA ALA A 425 -13.61 26.52 -2.84
C ALA A 425 -13.42 25.05 -2.44
N ASP A 426 -12.45 24.38 -3.06
CA ASP A 426 -12.06 22.97 -2.85
C ASP A 426 -10.88 22.80 -1.88
N ARG A 427 -10.60 23.78 -1.02
CA ARG A 427 -9.48 23.73 -0.06
C ARG A 427 -9.58 22.58 0.93
N LEU A 428 -8.45 22.20 1.47
CA LEU A 428 -8.39 21.38 2.67
C LEU A 428 -9.05 22.12 3.82
N ARG A 429 -10.07 21.54 4.45
CA ARG A 429 -10.91 22.21 5.46
C ARG A 429 -11.41 21.23 6.53
N LEU A 430 -11.71 21.80 7.71
CA LEU A 430 -12.35 21.10 8.82
C LEU A 430 -13.76 21.66 9.01
N GLU A 431 -14.76 20.86 8.68
CA GLU A 431 -16.19 21.16 8.83
C GLU A 431 -16.69 20.67 10.19
N VAL A 432 -17.30 21.56 10.99
CA VAL A 432 -17.82 21.21 12.33
C VAL A 432 -19.30 21.60 12.44
N TYR A 433 -20.12 20.62 12.76
CA TYR A 433 -21.52 20.78 13.08
C TYR A 433 -21.69 20.64 14.60
N TYR A 434 -22.30 21.63 15.23
CA TYR A 434 -22.42 21.70 16.69
C TYR A 434 -23.74 22.28 17.13
N THR A 435 -24.12 22.02 18.38
CA THR A 435 -25.25 22.63 19.06
C THR A 435 -24.74 23.42 20.26
N ALA A 436 -25.11 24.70 20.36
CA ALA A 436 -24.83 25.52 21.53
C ALA A 436 -25.91 25.32 22.60
N TYR A 437 -25.50 25.27 23.90
CA TYR A 437 -26.42 25.09 25.03
C TYR A 437 -26.08 25.97 26.22
#